data_e86ddd9fde580cbcf8f9ff202260d39d
#
_entry.id   e86ddd9fde580cbcf8f9ff202260d39d
#
_cell.length_a   1.000
_cell.length_b   1.000
_cell.length_c   1.000
_cell.angle_alpha   90.00
_cell.angle_beta   90.00
_cell.angle_gamma   90.00
#
_symmetry.space_group_name_H-M   'P 1'
#
loop_
_entity.id
_entity.type
_entity.pdbx_description
1 polymer ?
#
loop_
_entity_poly.entity_id
_entity_poly.type
_entity_poly.pdbx_seq_one_letter_code
_entity_poly.pdbx_strand_id
1 'polypeptide(L)'
;MFHALRLPLRVALLAACLTGAAGAAEKPDLTGRSLTELSAQMQAGHLTSAQITAWYLDRIAAIDRSGPRIQAVLALNPNALDDARKLDAERKAGHVRGPLHGVPVLIKDNIETADPVATTAGSLALAGNVTNRDAPLVARLRAAGAVILGKTNLSEWANYRSVRAISAWSGVGGLTRNPFSLDRTPCGSSSGSGAAIAASLAAGAVGSETDGSITCPASLNGIVGFKPTLGLISRTHVVPISHSQDTAGPMGRNVRDVAALLTIMAGSDPADPATKDADVHKTDFAAGLAAATLQGKRIGVMRFEAGFHPETDAVFAHALDVMKQAGATIVEIDKLPGSAAIGDAETIVLATEFKADLNAYLATTPPAVTTRTLADLIAFNLHTHPARELGLFGQELFEKSQATTGLQDPAYLQALALSKRLARQDGIDKMIAQYHVDALVAPTSGPAWVVDTVNGDHASGNTPTLAAVAGYPHLSVPMGEVFGLPVGLSIVGGQWDDARVLQLGYAFEQKLGFAAQPSYQATLHTVPAVEDLFRPFTR
;
A
#
# COMPACT_ATOMS: atom_id res chain seq x y z
N MET A 1 53.16 -19.42 -87.30
CA MET A 1 52.53 -20.58 -86.70
C MET A 1 52.38 -20.30 -85.21
N PHE A 2 51.30 -19.73 -84.77
CA PHE A 2 50.98 -19.63 -83.35
C PHE A 2 49.46 -19.73 -83.23
N HIS A 3 49.02 -20.78 -82.53
CA HIS A 3 47.64 -21.02 -82.22
C HIS A 3 47.33 -20.33 -80.93
N ALA A 4 46.35 -19.43 -80.93
CA ALA A 4 45.83 -18.79 -79.70
C ALA A 4 44.63 -19.58 -79.21
N LEU A 5 44.75 -20.15 -77.98
CA LEU A 5 43.67 -20.75 -77.23
C LEU A 5 42.83 -19.64 -76.52
N ARG A 6 41.55 -19.61 -76.83
CA ARG A 6 40.58 -18.76 -76.09
C ARG A 6 39.93 -19.59 -74.97
N LEU A 7 40.13 -19.18 -73.74
CA LEU A 7 39.34 -19.66 -72.60
C LEU A 7 38.08 -18.80 -72.42
N PRO A 8 36.92 -19.38 -72.09
CA PRO A 8 35.73 -18.58 -71.75
C PRO A 8 35.70 -18.25 -70.23
N LEU A 9 35.50 -16.97 -69.96
CA LEU A 9 35.31 -16.41 -68.62
C LEU A 9 33.91 -16.79 -68.13
N ARG A 10 33.80 -17.67 -67.11
CA ARG A 10 32.53 -17.91 -66.36
C ARG A 10 32.40 -16.91 -65.22
N VAL A 11 31.45 -15.98 -65.37
CA VAL A 11 31.01 -15.08 -64.30
C VAL A 11 30.12 -15.88 -63.38
N ALA A 12 30.60 -16.17 -62.18
CA ALA A 12 29.78 -16.73 -61.10
C ALA A 12 29.10 -15.58 -60.34
N LEU A 13 27.77 -15.45 -60.49
CA LEU A 13 26.96 -14.58 -59.64
C LEU A 13 26.87 -15.24 -58.26
N LEU A 14 27.53 -14.65 -57.21
CA LEU A 14 27.28 -14.95 -55.83
C LEU A 14 26.02 -14.18 -55.39
N ALA A 15 24.89 -14.89 -55.26
CA ALA A 15 23.72 -14.39 -54.57
C ALA A 15 23.99 -14.42 -53.06
N ALA A 16 24.32 -13.27 -52.45
CA ALA A 16 24.41 -13.14 -51.00
C ALA A 16 22.99 -13.16 -50.43
N CYS A 17 22.56 -14.31 -49.88
CA CYS A 17 21.37 -14.37 -49.00
C CYS A 17 21.69 -13.65 -47.71
N LEU A 18 21.29 -12.39 -47.57
CA LEU A 18 21.18 -11.69 -46.32
C LEU A 18 19.98 -12.29 -45.54
N THR A 19 20.21 -13.37 -44.80
CA THR A 19 19.32 -13.79 -43.73
C THR A 19 19.50 -12.79 -42.62
N GLY A 20 18.67 -11.74 -42.58
CA GLY A 20 18.51 -10.89 -41.45
C GLY A 20 18.00 -11.74 -40.28
N ALA A 21 18.90 -12.13 -39.37
CA ALA A 21 18.49 -12.58 -38.06
C ALA A 21 17.73 -11.40 -37.44
N ALA A 22 16.41 -11.49 -37.41
CA ALA A 22 15.61 -10.63 -36.56
C ALA A 22 16.05 -10.94 -35.10
N GLY A 23 16.99 -10.18 -34.60
CA GLY A 23 17.36 -10.23 -33.19
C GLY A 23 16.07 -10.05 -32.40
N ALA A 24 15.74 -11.01 -31.52
CA ALA A 24 14.66 -10.86 -30.60
C ALA A 24 14.92 -9.54 -29.85
N ALA A 25 14.03 -8.55 -30.02
CA ALA A 25 14.15 -7.28 -29.33
C ALA A 25 14.26 -7.59 -27.84
N GLU A 26 15.32 -7.11 -27.21
CA GLU A 26 15.57 -7.30 -25.79
C GLU A 26 14.34 -6.78 -25.02
N LYS A 27 13.78 -7.61 -24.13
CA LYS A 27 12.61 -7.21 -23.34
C LYS A 27 13.00 -5.98 -22.51
N PRO A 28 12.20 -4.89 -22.53
CA PRO A 28 12.52 -3.69 -21.75
C PRO A 28 12.58 -4.02 -20.27
N ASP A 29 13.58 -3.53 -19.54
CA ASP A 29 13.58 -3.59 -18.08
C ASP A 29 12.70 -2.46 -17.53
N LEU A 30 11.63 -2.85 -16.82
CA LEU A 30 10.69 -1.93 -16.20
C LEU A 30 10.89 -1.84 -14.68
N THR A 31 11.99 -2.39 -14.15
CA THR A 31 12.33 -2.30 -12.72
C THR A 31 12.40 -0.85 -12.30
N GLY A 32 11.68 -0.50 -11.21
CA GLY A 32 11.69 0.85 -10.66
C GLY A 32 10.88 1.89 -11.45
N ARG A 33 10.30 1.55 -12.58
CA ARG A 33 9.47 2.51 -13.34
C ARG A 33 8.19 2.85 -12.56
N SER A 34 7.89 4.14 -12.52
CA SER A 34 6.67 4.65 -11.90
C SER A 34 5.44 4.42 -12.79
N LEU A 35 4.27 4.45 -12.21
CA LEU A 35 2.99 4.39 -12.91
C LEU A 35 2.89 5.47 -14.00
N THR A 36 3.25 6.70 -13.63
CA THR A 36 3.16 7.86 -14.52
C THR A 36 4.18 7.78 -15.66
N GLU A 37 5.39 7.25 -15.43
CA GLU A 37 6.36 6.98 -16.49
C GLU A 37 5.86 5.92 -17.48
N LEU A 38 5.31 4.81 -16.98
CA LEU A 38 4.76 3.75 -17.83
C LEU A 38 3.59 4.25 -18.68
N SER A 39 2.70 5.06 -18.10
CA SER A 39 1.62 5.72 -18.83
C SER A 39 2.17 6.61 -19.96
N ALA A 40 3.18 7.42 -19.67
CA ALA A 40 3.83 8.27 -20.67
C ALA A 40 4.50 7.47 -21.79
N GLN A 41 5.15 6.33 -21.50
CA GLN A 41 5.75 5.44 -22.49
C GLN A 41 4.70 4.80 -23.42
N MET A 42 3.53 4.43 -22.85
CA MET A 42 2.40 3.94 -23.65
C MET A 42 1.82 5.05 -24.53
N GLN A 43 1.70 6.27 -24.01
CA GLN A 43 1.22 7.42 -24.77
C GLN A 43 2.17 7.78 -25.94
N ALA A 44 3.47 7.66 -25.74
CA ALA A 44 4.48 7.86 -26.77
C ALA A 44 4.57 6.69 -27.79
N GLY A 45 3.86 5.58 -27.57
CA GLY A 45 3.88 4.40 -28.41
C GLY A 45 5.15 3.53 -28.26
N HIS A 46 5.96 3.76 -27.23
CA HIS A 46 7.17 2.99 -26.96
C HIS A 46 6.88 1.64 -26.29
N LEU A 47 5.81 1.57 -25.50
CA LEU A 47 5.33 0.38 -24.81
C LEU A 47 3.85 0.14 -25.09
N THR A 48 3.40 -1.10 -24.92
CA THR A 48 1.99 -1.46 -24.90
C THR A 48 1.59 -1.95 -23.51
N SER A 49 0.30 -1.88 -23.20
CA SER A 49 -0.26 -2.43 -21.96
C SER A 49 0.05 -3.94 -21.83
N ALA A 50 -0.09 -4.68 -22.93
CA ALA A 50 0.22 -6.11 -22.95
C ALA A 50 1.69 -6.42 -22.65
N GLN A 51 2.63 -5.60 -23.16
CA GLN A 51 4.06 -5.75 -22.84
C GLN A 51 4.35 -5.49 -21.37
N ILE A 52 3.78 -4.41 -20.81
CA ILE A 52 3.94 -4.06 -19.39
C ILE A 52 3.34 -5.14 -18.50
N THR A 53 2.12 -5.58 -18.80
CA THR A 53 1.43 -6.64 -18.05
C THR A 53 2.22 -7.95 -18.09
N ALA A 54 2.69 -8.37 -19.26
CA ALA A 54 3.51 -9.58 -19.41
C ALA A 54 4.81 -9.48 -18.61
N TRP A 55 5.46 -8.31 -18.61
CA TRP A 55 6.68 -8.09 -17.83
C TRP A 55 6.43 -8.26 -16.32
N TYR A 56 5.34 -7.69 -15.79
CA TYR A 56 4.99 -7.86 -14.38
C TYR A 56 4.65 -9.32 -14.03
N LEU A 57 3.93 -10.03 -14.91
CA LEU A 57 3.64 -11.45 -14.69
C LEU A 57 4.93 -12.30 -14.66
N ASP A 58 5.87 -12.06 -15.59
CA ASP A 58 7.19 -12.73 -15.60
C ASP A 58 7.96 -12.42 -14.31
N ARG A 59 7.93 -11.16 -13.85
CA ARG A 59 8.62 -10.74 -12.62
C ARG A 59 8.00 -11.35 -11.37
N ILE A 60 6.67 -11.42 -11.29
CA ILE A 60 5.98 -12.12 -10.20
C ILE A 60 6.42 -13.60 -10.17
N ALA A 61 6.49 -14.27 -11.31
CA ALA A 61 6.97 -15.64 -11.37
C ALA A 61 8.42 -15.77 -10.87
N ALA A 62 9.29 -14.80 -11.22
CA ALA A 62 10.73 -14.86 -10.94
C ALA A 62 11.10 -14.53 -9.48
N ILE A 63 10.44 -13.55 -8.84
CA ILE A 63 10.87 -13.06 -7.52
C ILE A 63 9.80 -13.17 -6.43
N ASP A 64 8.52 -13.26 -6.80
CA ASP A 64 7.44 -13.43 -5.83
C ASP A 64 7.14 -14.90 -5.55
N ARG A 65 7.12 -15.74 -6.61
CA ARG A 65 6.84 -17.19 -6.52
C ARG A 65 8.11 -18.03 -6.42
N SER A 66 9.23 -17.55 -6.94
CA SER A 66 10.55 -18.19 -6.90
C SER A 66 11.62 -17.17 -6.47
N GLY A 67 12.90 -17.52 -6.56
CA GLY A 67 13.99 -16.67 -6.12
C GLY A 67 13.83 -16.21 -4.66
N PRO A 68 13.72 -14.89 -4.38
CA PRO A 68 13.52 -14.35 -3.04
C PRO A 68 12.21 -14.81 -2.37
N ARG A 69 11.21 -15.20 -3.14
CA ARG A 69 9.90 -15.67 -2.67
C ARG A 69 9.22 -14.65 -1.75
N ILE A 70 9.00 -13.45 -2.28
CA ILE A 70 8.40 -12.33 -1.54
C ILE A 70 6.98 -12.68 -1.04
N GLN A 71 6.20 -13.44 -1.81
CA GLN A 71 4.81 -13.84 -1.50
C GLN A 71 3.90 -12.62 -1.25
N ALA A 72 4.10 -11.56 -2.03
CA ALA A 72 3.29 -10.34 -1.97
C ALA A 72 1.98 -10.47 -2.74
N VAL A 73 1.97 -11.26 -3.84
CA VAL A 73 0.79 -11.48 -4.69
C VAL A 73 0.10 -12.78 -4.28
N LEU A 74 -1.13 -12.67 -3.77
CA LEU A 74 -1.91 -13.82 -3.33
C LEU A 74 -2.53 -14.58 -4.51
N ALA A 75 -3.19 -13.85 -5.42
CA ALA A 75 -3.84 -14.41 -6.60
C ALA A 75 -3.66 -13.50 -7.81
N LEU A 76 -3.48 -14.09 -8.99
CA LEU A 76 -3.43 -13.37 -10.26
C LEU A 76 -4.79 -13.40 -10.94
N ASN A 77 -5.17 -12.28 -11.57
CA ASN A 77 -6.31 -12.24 -12.46
C ASN A 77 -5.98 -13.01 -13.76
N PRO A 78 -6.65 -14.12 -14.07
CA PRO A 78 -6.35 -14.89 -15.28
C PRO A 78 -6.63 -14.11 -16.57
N ASN A 79 -7.45 -13.06 -16.50
CA ASN A 79 -7.83 -12.24 -17.64
C ASN A 79 -6.92 -11.02 -17.84
N ALA A 80 -5.97 -10.73 -16.94
CA ALA A 80 -5.18 -9.50 -16.95
C ALA A 80 -4.49 -9.21 -18.29
N LEU A 81 -3.89 -10.22 -18.93
CA LEU A 81 -3.21 -10.04 -20.20
C LEU A 81 -4.18 -9.78 -21.36
N ASP A 82 -5.36 -10.40 -21.35
CA ASP A 82 -6.39 -10.18 -22.37
C ASP A 82 -7.04 -8.81 -22.21
N ASP A 83 -7.24 -8.35 -20.98
CA ASP A 83 -7.73 -7.00 -20.71
C ASP A 83 -6.71 -5.94 -21.15
N ALA A 84 -5.42 -6.19 -20.93
CA ALA A 84 -4.34 -5.33 -21.43
C ALA A 84 -4.36 -5.22 -22.97
N ARG A 85 -4.54 -6.35 -23.68
CA ARG A 85 -4.66 -6.37 -25.16
C ARG A 85 -5.88 -5.60 -25.67
N LYS A 86 -7.03 -5.70 -24.98
CA LYS A 86 -8.23 -4.90 -25.30
C LYS A 86 -7.96 -3.41 -25.18
N LEU A 87 -7.29 -3.00 -24.11
CA LEU A 87 -6.93 -1.59 -23.87
C LEU A 87 -5.90 -1.09 -24.92
N ASP A 88 -4.96 -1.93 -25.36
CA ASP A 88 -4.07 -1.59 -26.48
C ASP A 88 -4.86 -1.38 -27.78
N ALA A 89 -5.88 -2.21 -28.05
CA ALA A 89 -6.74 -2.04 -29.22
C ALA A 89 -7.57 -0.74 -29.12
N GLU A 90 -8.11 -0.41 -27.96
CA GLU A 90 -8.81 0.88 -27.72
C GLU A 90 -7.87 2.05 -27.98
N ARG A 91 -6.65 2.04 -27.42
CA ARG A 91 -5.63 3.09 -27.66
C ARG A 91 -5.31 3.24 -29.15
N LYS A 92 -5.13 2.13 -29.84
CA LYS A 92 -4.88 2.14 -31.31
C LYS A 92 -6.04 2.73 -32.09
N ALA A 93 -7.27 2.58 -31.61
CA ALA A 93 -8.48 3.19 -32.18
C ALA A 93 -8.69 4.66 -31.75
N GLY A 94 -7.76 5.24 -30.98
CA GLY A 94 -7.85 6.62 -30.48
C GLY A 94 -8.66 6.78 -29.20
N HIS A 95 -9.09 5.69 -28.57
CA HIS A 95 -9.90 5.70 -27.35
C HIS A 95 -9.02 5.49 -26.11
N VAL A 96 -8.54 6.58 -25.50
CA VAL A 96 -7.79 6.57 -24.24
C VAL A 96 -8.70 7.04 -23.13
N ARG A 97 -8.94 6.18 -22.10
CA ARG A 97 -9.89 6.43 -21.02
C ARG A 97 -9.36 7.40 -19.95
N GLY A 98 -8.05 7.61 -19.88
CA GLY A 98 -7.42 8.48 -18.89
C GLY A 98 -5.97 8.11 -18.59
N PRO A 99 -5.35 8.69 -17.56
CA PRO A 99 -3.93 8.48 -17.24
C PRO A 99 -3.59 7.06 -16.81
N LEU A 100 -4.58 6.26 -16.36
CA LEU A 100 -4.39 4.86 -15.96
C LEU A 100 -4.66 3.86 -17.10
N HIS A 101 -4.98 4.32 -18.31
CA HIS A 101 -5.35 3.44 -19.42
C HIS A 101 -4.21 2.47 -19.78
N GLY A 102 -4.41 1.18 -19.53
CA GLY A 102 -3.45 0.11 -19.76
C GLY A 102 -2.43 -0.10 -18.64
N VAL A 103 -2.54 0.59 -17.51
CA VAL A 103 -1.61 0.49 -16.37
C VAL A 103 -2.00 -0.66 -15.44
N PRO A 104 -1.11 -1.65 -15.16
CA PRO A 104 -1.40 -2.74 -14.24
C PRO A 104 -1.35 -2.30 -12.77
N VAL A 105 -2.42 -2.64 -12.03
CA VAL A 105 -2.62 -2.31 -10.61
C VAL A 105 -2.98 -3.57 -9.82
N LEU A 106 -2.41 -3.72 -8.62
CA LEU A 106 -2.76 -4.78 -7.67
C LEU A 106 -3.72 -4.26 -6.60
N ILE A 107 -4.63 -5.13 -6.15
CA ILE A 107 -5.68 -4.81 -5.19
C ILE A 107 -5.52 -5.66 -3.94
N LYS A 108 -5.53 -5.06 -2.75
CA LYS A 108 -5.47 -5.79 -1.47
C LYS A 108 -6.62 -6.79 -1.35
N ASP A 109 -6.35 -7.97 -0.81
CA ASP A 109 -7.31 -9.09 -0.81
C ASP A 109 -8.45 -8.98 0.21
N ASN A 110 -8.68 -7.80 0.75
CA ASN A 110 -9.92 -7.47 1.45
C ASN A 110 -10.85 -6.55 0.64
N ILE A 111 -10.50 -6.23 -0.62
CA ILE A 111 -11.28 -5.37 -1.53
C ILE A 111 -11.81 -6.23 -2.67
N GLU A 112 -13.11 -6.26 -2.89
CA GLU A 112 -13.72 -7.10 -3.91
C GLU A 112 -13.41 -6.63 -5.33
N THR A 113 -13.24 -7.60 -6.24
CA THR A 113 -13.06 -7.38 -7.68
C THR A 113 -14.01 -8.31 -8.45
N ALA A 114 -14.45 -7.88 -9.64
CA ALA A 114 -15.30 -8.68 -10.52
C ALA A 114 -14.53 -9.81 -11.23
N ASP A 115 -13.23 -9.91 -11.02
CA ASP A 115 -12.39 -10.96 -11.60
C ASP A 115 -12.70 -12.31 -10.94
N PRO A 116 -12.45 -13.44 -11.64
CA PRO A 116 -12.76 -14.78 -11.13
C PRO A 116 -11.73 -15.25 -10.09
N VAL A 117 -11.49 -14.41 -9.09
CA VAL A 117 -10.60 -14.67 -7.95
C VAL A 117 -11.32 -14.32 -6.66
N ALA A 118 -11.06 -15.07 -5.60
CA ALA A 118 -11.70 -14.84 -4.31
C ALA A 118 -11.15 -13.55 -3.65
N THR A 119 -11.98 -12.92 -2.81
CA THR A 119 -11.60 -11.90 -1.84
C THR A 119 -11.66 -12.52 -0.46
N THR A 120 -10.52 -12.88 0.10
CA THR A 120 -10.43 -13.77 1.25
C THR A 120 -10.16 -13.11 2.58
N ALA A 121 -9.78 -11.83 2.59
CA ALA A 121 -9.20 -11.18 3.78
C ALA A 121 -8.06 -12.02 4.40
N GLY A 122 -7.44 -12.90 3.60
CA GLY A 122 -6.37 -13.80 4.00
C GLY A 122 -6.84 -15.09 4.70
N SER A 123 -8.12 -15.28 4.98
CA SER A 123 -8.66 -16.43 5.71
C SER A 123 -9.24 -17.52 4.80
N LEU A 124 -9.01 -18.77 5.18
CA LEU A 124 -9.60 -19.93 4.51
C LEU A 124 -11.13 -19.92 4.59
N ALA A 125 -11.72 -19.27 5.59
CA ALA A 125 -13.17 -19.12 5.72
C ALA A 125 -13.82 -18.41 4.53
N LEU A 126 -13.06 -17.54 3.84
CA LEU A 126 -13.50 -16.81 2.66
C LEU A 126 -12.88 -17.32 1.35
N ALA A 127 -12.26 -18.50 1.33
CA ALA A 127 -11.64 -19.07 0.12
C ALA A 127 -12.62 -19.23 -1.06
N GLY A 128 -13.91 -19.39 -0.78
CA GLY A 128 -14.99 -19.45 -1.78
C GLY A 128 -15.64 -18.11 -2.13
N ASN A 129 -15.13 -16.97 -1.62
CA ASN A 129 -15.74 -15.66 -1.78
C ASN A 129 -15.41 -15.00 -3.14
N VAL A 130 -15.84 -15.64 -4.23
CA VAL A 130 -15.78 -15.10 -5.59
C VAL A 130 -17.09 -14.36 -5.86
N THR A 131 -17.05 -13.03 -5.71
CA THR A 131 -18.25 -12.20 -5.70
C THR A 131 -18.71 -11.75 -7.09
N ASN A 132 -17.83 -11.79 -8.09
CA ASN A 132 -18.07 -11.30 -9.46
C ASN A 132 -18.59 -9.86 -9.50
N ARG A 133 -18.17 -9.03 -8.53
CA ARG A 133 -18.50 -7.60 -8.44
C ARG A 133 -17.27 -6.80 -8.03
N ASP A 134 -17.14 -5.61 -8.56
CA ASP A 134 -16.12 -4.66 -8.14
C ASP A 134 -16.60 -3.84 -6.94
N ALA A 135 -15.72 -3.59 -5.97
CA ALA A 135 -15.89 -2.46 -5.08
C ALA A 135 -15.92 -1.15 -5.89
N PRO A 136 -16.67 -0.09 -5.50
CA PRO A 136 -16.79 1.14 -6.30
C PRO A 136 -15.45 1.75 -6.70
N LEU A 137 -14.45 1.69 -5.82
CA LEU A 137 -13.10 2.16 -6.14
C LEU A 137 -12.43 1.34 -7.25
N VAL A 138 -12.64 0.02 -7.30
CA VAL A 138 -12.12 -0.87 -8.35
C VAL A 138 -12.85 -0.62 -9.67
N ALA A 139 -14.18 -0.46 -9.60
CA ALA A 139 -14.98 -0.11 -10.78
C ALA A 139 -14.50 1.20 -11.43
N ARG A 140 -14.14 2.22 -10.62
CA ARG A 140 -13.56 3.49 -11.12
C ARG A 140 -12.18 3.27 -11.74
N LEU A 141 -11.30 2.48 -11.11
CA LEU A 141 -9.99 2.15 -11.70
C LEU A 141 -10.15 1.44 -13.05
N ARG A 142 -11.05 0.47 -13.14
CA ARG A 142 -11.35 -0.25 -14.39
C ARG A 142 -11.98 0.66 -15.45
N ALA A 143 -12.88 1.54 -15.07
CA ALA A 143 -13.47 2.54 -15.96
C ALA A 143 -12.41 3.51 -16.51
N ALA A 144 -11.40 3.87 -15.73
CA ALA A 144 -10.25 4.67 -16.15
C ALA A 144 -9.22 3.87 -16.97
N GLY A 145 -9.47 2.59 -17.22
CA GLY A 145 -8.63 1.73 -18.05
C GLY A 145 -7.46 1.07 -17.33
N ALA A 146 -7.46 1.01 -15.99
CA ALA A 146 -6.47 0.22 -15.27
C ALA A 146 -6.67 -1.28 -15.53
N VAL A 147 -5.57 -2.04 -15.65
CA VAL A 147 -5.57 -3.49 -15.68
C VAL A 147 -5.49 -4.01 -14.26
N ILE A 148 -6.54 -4.70 -13.79
CA ILE A 148 -6.49 -5.36 -12.49
C ILE A 148 -5.64 -6.62 -12.62
N LEU A 149 -4.41 -6.55 -12.10
CA LEU A 149 -3.40 -7.61 -12.26
C LEU A 149 -3.67 -8.80 -11.33
N GLY A 150 -4.27 -8.56 -10.18
CA GLY A 150 -4.57 -9.58 -9.18
C GLY A 150 -4.74 -9.00 -7.78
N LYS A 151 -4.66 -9.91 -6.79
CA LYS A 151 -4.85 -9.62 -5.37
C LYS A 151 -3.54 -9.70 -4.62
N THR A 152 -3.28 -8.75 -3.71
CA THR A 152 -2.10 -8.78 -2.83
C THR A 152 -2.41 -9.47 -1.51
N ASN A 153 -1.44 -10.20 -0.97
CA ASN A 153 -1.51 -10.74 0.38
C ASN A 153 -1.61 -9.60 1.42
N LEU A 154 -2.08 -9.96 2.60
CA LEU A 154 -2.30 -9.01 3.70
C LEU A 154 -2.07 -9.73 5.03
N SER A 155 -1.91 -8.98 6.13
CA SER A 155 -2.12 -9.56 7.45
C SER A 155 -3.57 -9.99 7.56
N GLU A 156 -3.80 -11.23 7.96
CA GLU A 156 -5.11 -11.86 7.98
C GLU A 156 -6.14 -11.00 8.75
N TRP A 157 -7.35 -10.85 8.17
CA TRP A 157 -8.42 -9.97 8.68
C TRP A 157 -7.95 -8.54 8.97
N ALA A 158 -7.08 -8.03 8.08
CA ALA A 158 -6.46 -6.72 8.22
C ALA A 158 -5.74 -6.50 9.58
N ASN A 159 -5.17 -7.59 10.13
CA ASN A 159 -4.46 -7.64 11.42
C ASN A 159 -5.38 -7.56 12.66
N TYR A 160 -6.69 -7.76 12.50
CA TYR A 160 -7.66 -7.63 13.60
C TYR A 160 -8.21 -9.00 14.06
N ARG A 161 -7.30 -9.97 14.38
CA ARG A 161 -7.69 -11.27 14.95
C ARG A 161 -7.09 -11.50 16.33
N SER A 162 -5.84 -11.11 16.55
CA SER A 162 -5.07 -11.35 17.76
C SER A 162 -4.18 -10.16 18.11
N VAL A 163 -3.99 -9.87 19.39
CA VAL A 163 -2.98 -8.91 19.86
C VAL A 163 -1.55 -9.41 19.69
N ARG A 164 -1.38 -10.70 19.35
CA ARG A 164 -0.10 -11.34 19.05
C ARG A 164 0.02 -11.70 17.58
N ALA A 165 -0.75 -11.02 16.71
CA ALA A 165 -0.71 -11.25 15.28
C ALA A 165 0.72 -11.02 14.74
N ILE A 166 1.02 -11.75 13.66
CA ILE A 166 2.24 -11.58 12.88
C ILE A 166 1.85 -10.83 11.61
N SER A 167 2.23 -9.57 11.52
CA SER A 167 1.97 -8.76 10.32
C SER A 167 2.52 -9.45 9.07
N ALA A 168 1.76 -9.33 7.98
CA ALA A 168 2.07 -9.93 6.69
C ALA A 168 1.80 -11.44 6.56
N TRP A 169 1.35 -12.11 7.61
CA TRP A 169 0.93 -13.50 7.52
C TRP A 169 -0.58 -13.61 7.31
N SER A 170 -0.98 -14.58 6.49
CA SER A 170 -2.39 -14.98 6.32
C SER A 170 -2.54 -16.49 6.13
N GLY A 171 -3.69 -17.04 6.51
CA GLY A 171 -4.02 -18.44 6.33
C GLY A 171 -3.97 -18.88 4.86
N VAL A 172 -4.41 -18.03 3.94
CA VAL A 172 -4.41 -18.31 2.49
C VAL A 172 -3.04 -18.05 1.86
N GLY A 173 -2.43 -16.89 2.11
CA GLY A 173 -1.24 -16.42 1.38
C GLY A 173 0.11 -16.77 2.05
N GLY A 174 0.11 -17.26 3.29
CA GLY A 174 1.34 -17.41 4.06
C GLY A 174 1.95 -16.07 4.42
N LEU A 175 3.28 -16.02 4.56
CA LEU A 175 4.02 -14.83 5.01
C LEU A 175 4.59 -14.05 3.84
N THR A 176 4.17 -12.80 3.67
CA THR A 176 4.84 -11.83 2.79
C THR A 176 6.14 -11.36 3.43
N ARG A 177 7.22 -11.32 2.66
CA ARG A 177 8.55 -10.94 3.12
C ARG A 177 8.89 -9.51 2.71
N ASN A 178 9.70 -8.86 3.54
CA ASN A 178 10.20 -7.53 3.22
C ASN A 178 11.28 -7.62 2.11
N PRO A 179 11.17 -6.87 1.00
CA PRO A 179 12.14 -6.93 -0.10
C PRO A 179 13.54 -6.42 0.27
N PHE A 180 13.70 -5.68 1.36
CA PHE A 180 15.00 -5.18 1.83
C PHE A 180 15.74 -6.19 2.70
N SER A 181 15.00 -6.99 3.51
CA SER A 181 15.55 -8.09 4.30
C SER A 181 14.48 -9.15 4.50
N LEU A 182 14.70 -10.35 3.96
CA LEU A 182 13.68 -11.40 3.80
C LEU A 182 13.23 -12.04 5.13
N ASP A 183 13.95 -11.81 6.22
CA ASP A 183 13.61 -12.23 7.58
C ASP A 183 12.83 -11.17 8.37
N ARG A 184 12.53 -10.02 7.73
CA ARG A 184 11.83 -8.92 8.38
C ARG A 184 10.43 -8.73 7.83
N THR A 185 9.60 -8.11 8.66
CA THR A 185 8.23 -7.77 8.29
C THR A 185 8.20 -6.65 7.26
N PRO A 186 7.32 -6.71 6.24
CA PRO A 186 6.96 -5.54 5.43
C PRO A 186 5.91 -4.65 6.10
N CYS A 187 5.65 -4.82 7.42
CA CYS A 187 4.47 -4.33 8.14
C CYS A 187 3.14 -4.87 7.57
N GLY A 188 2.04 -4.35 8.06
CA GLY A 188 0.69 -4.69 7.65
C GLY A 188 -0.33 -3.59 8.01
N SER A 189 -1.53 -3.85 7.68
CA SER A 189 -2.06 -5.06 7.02
C SER A 189 -1.95 -5.07 5.50
N SER A 190 -1.65 -3.96 4.79
CA SER A 190 -1.45 -3.94 3.33
C SER A 190 -0.05 -4.41 2.92
N SER A 191 0.39 -5.51 3.51
CA SER A 191 1.76 -6.04 3.42
C SER A 191 2.19 -6.35 2.00
N GLY A 192 1.35 -7.09 1.28
CA GLY A 192 1.61 -7.45 -0.11
C GLY A 192 1.55 -6.26 -1.04
N SER A 193 0.67 -5.27 -0.79
CA SER A 193 0.61 -4.04 -1.60
C SER A 193 1.91 -3.24 -1.47
N GLY A 194 2.43 -3.07 -0.23
CA GLY A 194 3.70 -2.41 0.02
C GLY A 194 4.89 -3.13 -0.61
N ALA A 195 5.05 -4.42 -0.31
CA ALA A 195 6.14 -5.23 -0.81
C ALA A 195 6.12 -5.36 -2.35
N ALA A 196 4.92 -5.46 -2.96
CA ALA A 196 4.78 -5.55 -4.42
C ALA A 196 5.27 -4.30 -5.14
N ILE A 197 4.94 -3.10 -4.64
CA ILE A 197 5.42 -1.85 -5.23
C ILE A 197 6.93 -1.71 -5.07
N ALA A 198 7.47 -1.97 -3.88
CA ALA A 198 8.91 -1.95 -3.64
C ALA A 198 9.65 -2.91 -4.59
N ALA A 199 9.16 -4.14 -4.74
CA ALA A 199 9.76 -5.18 -5.58
C ALA A 199 9.46 -5.04 -7.08
N SER A 200 8.74 -4.01 -7.53
CA SER A 200 8.31 -3.80 -8.93
C SER A 200 7.46 -4.95 -9.47
N LEU A 201 6.43 -5.37 -8.72
CA LEU A 201 5.48 -6.41 -9.15
C LEU A 201 4.21 -5.81 -9.79
N ALA A 202 4.02 -4.50 -9.69
CA ALA A 202 2.97 -3.73 -10.34
C ALA A 202 3.38 -2.26 -10.46
N ALA A 203 2.65 -1.49 -11.27
CA ALA A 203 2.86 -0.05 -11.41
C ALA A 203 2.28 0.74 -10.23
N GLY A 204 1.19 0.25 -9.67
CA GLY A 204 0.51 0.80 -8.50
C GLY A 204 -0.21 -0.29 -7.72
N ALA A 205 -0.57 0.00 -6.47
CA ALA A 205 -1.40 -0.89 -5.66
C ALA A 205 -2.42 -0.11 -4.83
N VAL A 206 -3.46 -0.82 -4.41
CA VAL A 206 -4.44 -0.31 -3.45
C VAL A 206 -4.31 -1.08 -2.15
N GLY A 207 -4.23 -0.35 -1.04
CA GLY A 207 -4.32 -0.86 0.31
C GLY A 207 -5.62 -0.48 0.99
N SER A 208 -5.77 -0.86 2.24
CA SER A 208 -6.80 -0.35 3.16
C SER A 208 -6.17 -0.08 4.52
N GLU A 209 -6.72 0.90 5.23
CA GLU A 209 -6.24 1.28 6.56
C GLU A 209 -7.41 1.53 7.49
N THR A 210 -7.32 0.93 8.67
CA THR A 210 -8.12 1.26 9.84
C THR A 210 -7.26 2.09 10.79
N ASP A 211 -6.03 1.60 11.09
CA ASP A 211 -4.97 2.32 11.80
C ASP A 211 -3.61 1.81 11.31
N GLY A 212 -2.87 2.63 10.57
CA GLY A 212 -1.51 2.37 10.10
C GLY A 212 -1.38 1.40 8.92
N SER A 213 -2.43 0.76 8.47
CA SER A 213 -2.35 -0.38 7.53
C SER A 213 -2.02 -0.04 6.07
N ILE A 214 -1.87 1.23 5.69
CA ILE A 214 -1.28 1.73 4.44
C ILE A 214 0.07 2.37 4.74
N THR A 215 0.09 3.24 5.75
CA THR A 215 1.22 4.12 6.04
C THR A 215 2.40 3.36 6.62
N CYS A 216 2.18 2.37 7.51
CA CYS A 216 3.26 1.52 8.00
C CYS A 216 3.87 0.64 6.90
N PRO A 217 3.11 -0.15 6.10
CA PRO A 217 3.71 -0.86 4.96
C PRO A 217 4.41 0.06 3.97
N ALA A 218 3.93 1.28 3.75
CA ALA A 218 4.61 2.24 2.90
C ALA A 218 5.98 2.63 3.47
N SER A 219 6.04 2.94 4.77
CA SER A 219 7.27 3.27 5.49
C SER A 219 8.31 2.15 5.37
N LEU A 220 7.94 0.92 5.76
CA LEU A 220 8.87 -0.20 5.86
C LEU A 220 9.28 -0.81 4.51
N ASN A 221 8.58 -0.46 3.43
CA ASN A 221 8.93 -0.87 2.07
C ASN A 221 9.50 0.27 1.22
N GLY A 222 9.75 1.46 1.81
CA GLY A 222 10.38 2.57 1.11
C GLY A 222 9.57 3.07 -0.10
N ILE A 223 8.26 3.09 0.02
CA ILE A 223 7.31 3.56 -0.99
C ILE A 223 6.41 4.66 -0.42
N VAL A 224 5.56 5.24 -1.27
CA VAL A 224 4.55 6.21 -0.84
C VAL A 224 3.22 5.51 -0.63
N GLY A 225 2.61 5.75 0.54
CA GLY A 225 1.25 5.30 0.86
C GLY A 225 0.41 6.45 1.40
N PHE A 226 -0.83 6.53 0.96
CA PHE A 226 -1.74 7.60 1.35
C PHE A 226 -3.05 7.05 1.90
N LYS A 227 -3.32 7.37 3.17
CA LYS A 227 -4.63 7.22 3.79
C LYS A 227 -5.41 8.52 3.59
N PRO A 228 -6.43 8.56 2.73
CA PRO A 228 -7.20 9.78 2.50
C PRO A 228 -8.10 10.12 3.70
N THR A 229 -8.72 11.29 3.62
CA THR A 229 -9.83 11.65 4.52
C THR A 229 -10.92 10.57 4.45
N LEU A 230 -11.39 10.13 5.61
CA LEU A 230 -12.49 9.18 5.73
C LEU A 230 -13.71 9.68 4.94
N GLY A 231 -14.22 8.83 4.06
CA GLY A 231 -15.32 9.17 3.17
C GLY A 231 -14.91 9.78 1.82
N LEU A 232 -13.63 10.04 1.54
CA LEU A 232 -13.21 10.43 0.18
C LEU A 232 -13.30 9.26 -0.81
N ILE A 233 -13.09 8.02 -0.33
CA ILE A 233 -13.20 6.78 -1.09
C ILE A 233 -14.26 5.89 -0.44
N SER A 234 -15.13 5.26 -1.25
CA SER A 234 -16.13 4.31 -0.78
C SER A 234 -15.49 3.05 -0.18
N ARG A 235 -16.11 2.54 0.90
CA ARG A 235 -15.77 1.27 1.57
C ARG A 235 -16.74 0.14 1.20
N THR A 236 -17.72 0.40 0.36
CA THR A 236 -18.65 -0.64 -0.14
C THR A 236 -17.85 -1.78 -0.76
N HIS A 237 -18.14 -3.01 -0.34
CA HIS A 237 -17.45 -4.23 -0.78
C HIS A 237 -15.95 -4.29 -0.38
N VAL A 238 -15.59 -3.61 0.69
CA VAL A 238 -14.33 -3.82 1.41
C VAL A 238 -14.63 -4.62 2.67
N VAL A 239 -13.91 -5.70 2.94
CA VAL A 239 -14.06 -6.47 4.19
C VAL A 239 -13.68 -5.57 5.36
N PRO A 240 -14.60 -5.30 6.30
CA PRO A 240 -14.46 -4.22 7.28
C PRO A 240 -13.71 -4.63 8.55
N ILE A 241 -13.20 -3.62 9.25
CA ILE A 241 -12.95 -3.64 10.70
C ILE A 241 -13.90 -2.66 11.39
N SER A 242 -13.94 -1.40 10.92
CA SER A 242 -14.62 -0.31 11.64
C SER A 242 -15.11 0.76 10.68
N HIS A 243 -16.43 0.98 10.62
CA HIS A 243 -17.01 2.00 9.75
C HIS A 243 -16.62 3.44 10.16
N SER A 244 -16.12 3.66 11.36
CA SER A 244 -15.68 4.99 11.80
C SER A 244 -14.22 5.31 11.46
N GLN A 245 -13.42 4.31 11.00
CA GLN A 245 -12.00 4.50 10.69
C GLN A 245 -11.57 3.97 9.33
N ASP A 246 -12.17 2.88 8.82
CA ASP A 246 -11.75 2.21 7.60
C ASP A 246 -11.76 3.13 6.37
N THR A 247 -10.69 3.06 5.60
CA THR A 247 -10.61 3.63 4.25
C THR A 247 -9.70 2.78 3.36
N ALA A 248 -9.97 2.78 2.05
CA ALA A 248 -9.00 2.33 1.07
C ALA A 248 -8.09 3.51 0.69
N GLY A 249 -6.89 3.20 0.20
CA GLY A 249 -5.98 4.22 -0.26
C GLY A 249 -4.90 3.70 -1.21
N PRO A 250 -4.35 4.59 -2.05
CA PRO A 250 -3.33 4.26 -3.03
C PRO A 250 -1.95 4.07 -2.41
N MET A 251 -1.17 3.16 -3.01
CA MET A 251 0.23 2.91 -2.73
C MET A 251 1.01 2.92 -4.04
N GLY A 252 2.11 3.65 -4.10
CA GLY A 252 2.90 3.86 -5.32
C GLY A 252 4.37 4.16 -5.04
N ARG A 253 5.17 4.30 -6.09
CA ARG A 253 6.59 4.57 -5.96
C ARG A 253 6.90 5.99 -5.50
N ASN A 254 6.05 6.93 -5.86
CA ASN A 254 6.22 8.35 -5.59
C ASN A 254 4.85 9.01 -5.36
N VAL A 255 4.87 10.23 -4.88
CA VAL A 255 3.65 10.99 -4.57
C VAL A 255 2.78 11.25 -5.80
N ARG A 256 3.38 11.40 -6.98
CA ARG A 256 2.65 11.61 -8.24
C ARG A 256 1.81 10.39 -8.63
N ASP A 257 2.37 9.17 -8.47
CA ASP A 257 1.65 7.93 -8.73
C ASP A 257 0.45 7.76 -7.80
N VAL A 258 0.66 8.05 -6.51
CA VAL A 258 -0.37 8.01 -5.47
C VAL A 258 -1.49 9.02 -5.75
N ALA A 259 -1.14 10.24 -6.12
CA ALA A 259 -2.10 11.28 -6.47
C ALA A 259 -2.93 10.91 -7.72
N ALA A 260 -2.30 10.31 -8.72
CA ALA A 260 -3.00 9.84 -9.93
C ALA A 260 -4.02 8.74 -9.62
N LEU A 261 -3.64 7.77 -8.77
CA LEU A 261 -4.56 6.71 -8.30
C LEU A 261 -5.70 7.31 -7.47
N LEU A 262 -5.41 8.20 -6.52
CA LEU A 262 -6.40 8.84 -5.67
C LEU A 262 -7.45 9.61 -6.49
N THR A 263 -7.00 10.36 -7.51
CA THR A 263 -7.88 11.12 -8.41
C THR A 263 -8.97 10.23 -9.03
N ILE A 264 -8.62 9.00 -9.38
CA ILE A 264 -9.57 8.05 -9.98
C ILE A 264 -10.43 7.35 -8.93
N MET A 265 -9.86 7.02 -7.76
CA MET A 265 -10.57 6.26 -6.72
C MET A 265 -11.59 7.10 -5.96
N ALA A 266 -11.37 8.42 -5.84
CA ALA A 266 -12.20 9.33 -5.06
C ALA A 266 -13.59 9.55 -5.66
N GLY A 267 -14.59 9.73 -4.78
CA GLY A 267 -15.94 10.12 -5.17
C GLY A 267 -17.03 9.44 -4.33
N SER A 268 -18.24 10.00 -4.40
CA SER A 268 -19.40 9.56 -3.62
C SER A 268 -19.91 8.19 -4.07
N ASP A 269 -20.52 7.48 -3.13
CA ASP A 269 -21.23 6.21 -3.32
C ASP A 269 -22.48 6.22 -2.42
N PRO A 270 -23.68 6.13 -2.99
CA PRO A 270 -24.91 6.12 -2.20
C PRO A 270 -25.00 4.95 -1.20
N ALA A 271 -24.27 3.85 -1.42
CA ALA A 271 -24.23 2.70 -0.52
C ALA A 271 -23.29 2.91 0.68
N ASP A 272 -22.40 3.90 0.63
CA ASP A 272 -21.54 4.31 1.76
C ASP A 272 -21.85 5.76 2.19
N PRO A 273 -22.66 5.96 3.22
CA PRO A 273 -23.07 7.32 3.67
C PRO A 273 -21.90 8.22 4.09
N ALA A 274 -20.73 7.65 4.44
CA ALA A 274 -19.55 8.46 4.76
C ALA A 274 -19.06 9.27 3.55
N THR A 275 -19.37 8.83 2.33
CA THR A 275 -18.89 9.46 1.09
C THR A 275 -19.76 10.61 0.58
N LYS A 276 -20.81 11.02 1.33
CA LYS A 276 -21.77 12.04 0.90
C LYS A 276 -21.14 13.36 0.43
N ASP A 277 -20.03 13.73 1.03
CA ASP A 277 -19.30 14.97 0.74
C ASP A 277 -18.10 14.75 -0.21
N ALA A 278 -17.81 13.50 -0.63
CA ALA A 278 -16.65 13.18 -1.45
C ALA A 278 -16.57 13.97 -2.76
N ASP A 279 -17.70 14.15 -3.45
CA ASP A 279 -17.75 14.85 -4.74
C ASP A 279 -17.49 16.36 -4.62
N VAL A 280 -17.65 16.95 -3.43
CA VAL A 280 -17.30 18.35 -3.14
C VAL A 280 -15.79 18.50 -2.96
N HIS A 281 -15.14 17.48 -2.39
CA HIS A 281 -13.72 17.52 -2.00
C HIS A 281 -12.80 16.81 -2.99
N LYS A 282 -13.31 15.94 -3.86
CA LYS A 282 -12.50 15.33 -4.91
C LYS A 282 -12.02 16.38 -5.92
N THR A 283 -10.79 16.21 -6.34
CA THR A 283 -10.15 17.06 -7.35
C THR A 283 -9.17 16.21 -8.17
N ASP A 284 -8.56 16.79 -9.20
CA ASP A 284 -7.35 16.21 -9.77
C ASP A 284 -6.16 16.44 -8.81
N PHE A 285 -5.90 15.46 -7.96
CA PHE A 285 -4.84 15.54 -6.95
C PHE A 285 -3.43 15.61 -7.56
N ALA A 286 -3.27 15.21 -8.82
CA ALA A 286 -1.98 15.28 -9.51
C ALA A 286 -1.72 16.66 -10.16
N ALA A 287 -2.75 17.43 -10.49
CA ALA A 287 -2.63 18.67 -11.26
C ALA A 287 -1.81 19.76 -10.56
N GLY A 288 -1.89 19.86 -9.23
CA GLY A 288 -1.19 20.90 -8.46
C GLY A 288 0.25 20.56 -8.05
N LEU A 289 0.70 19.32 -8.27
CA LEU A 289 1.98 18.84 -7.70
C LEU A 289 3.19 19.55 -8.27
N ALA A 290 3.22 19.84 -9.58
CA ALA A 290 4.39 20.49 -10.21
C ALA A 290 4.70 21.89 -9.66
N ALA A 291 3.68 22.58 -9.11
CA ALA A 291 3.82 23.90 -8.49
C ALA A 291 3.99 23.83 -6.96
N ALA A 292 3.99 22.64 -6.38
CA ALA A 292 4.09 22.46 -4.94
C ALA A 292 5.44 22.91 -4.41
N THR A 293 5.43 23.58 -3.24
CA THR A 293 6.63 24.13 -2.61
C THR A 293 6.54 24.07 -1.10
N LEU A 294 7.69 23.94 -0.45
CA LEU A 294 7.87 24.08 0.99
C LEU A 294 8.19 25.54 1.39
N GLN A 295 8.48 26.43 0.42
CA GLN A 295 8.80 27.83 0.68
C GLN A 295 7.65 28.53 1.40
N GLY A 296 7.94 29.10 2.57
CA GLY A 296 6.98 29.82 3.42
C GLY A 296 5.97 28.94 4.16
N LYS A 297 6.06 27.61 4.05
CA LYS A 297 5.21 26.67 4.79
C LYS A 297 5.65 26.56 6.25
N ARG A 298 4.68 26.35 7.13
CA ARG A 298 4.91 26.12 8.55
C ARG A 298 4.57 24.67 8.87
N ILE A 299 5.54 23.91 9.34
CA ILE A 299 5.43 22.46 9.56
C ILE A 299 5.53 22.19 11.06
N GLY A 300 4.44 21.63 11.65
CA GLY A 300 4.38 21.23 13.05
C GLY A 300 5.04 19.87 13.26
N VAL A 301 6.02 19.77 14.12
CA VAL A 301 6.72 18.52 14.44
C VAL A 301 6.15 17.93 15.71
N MET A 302 5.49 16.78 15.60
CA MET A 302 4.93 16.04 16.74
C MET A 302 6.05 15.29 17.48
N ARG A 303 6.77 15.99 18.41
CA ARG A 303 7.90 15.38 19.15
C ARG A 303 7.47 14.22 20.04
N PHE A 304 6.23 14.21 20.50
CA PHE A 304 5.66 13.12 21.27
C PHE A 304 5.49 11.81 20.48
N GLU A 305 5.57 11.85 19.16
CA GLU A 305 5.58 10.69 18.24
C GLU A 305 7.00 10.31 17.76
N ALA A 306 8.06 10.93 18.28
CA ALA A 306 9.46 10.66 17.99
C ALA A 306 10.21 10.24 19.27
N GLY A 307 11.50 9.93 19.18
CA GLY A 307 12.33 9.57 20.33
C GLY A 307 12.28 8.09 20.72
N PHE A 308 11.67 7.25 19.92
CA PHE A 308 11.56 5.80 20.17
C PHE A 308 12.72 4.97 19.57
N HIS A 309 13.50 5.54 18.65
CA HIS A 309 14.61 4.85 17.96
C HIS A 309 15.66 5.86 17.49
N PRO A 310 16.87 5.91 18.10
CA PRO A 310 17.85 6.97 17.87
C PRO A 310 18.27 7.16 16.40
N GLU A 311 18.46 6.06 15.66
CA GLU A 311 18.85 6.14 14.25
C GLU A 311 17.70 6.63 13.36
N THR A 312 16.45 6.29 13.68
CA THR A 312 15.27 6.86 13.03
C THR A 312 15.16 8.36 13.32
N ASP A 313 15.42 8.79 14.56
CA ASP A 313 15.42 10.20 14.94
C ASP A 313 16.51 11.00 14.19
N ALA A 314 17.66 10.39 13.95
CA ALA A 314 18.72 11.03 13.15
C ALA A 314 18.31 11.22 11.68
N VAL A 315 17.66 10.21 11.07
CA VAL A 315 17.10 10.31 9.71
C VAL A 315 15.98 11.34 9.67
N PHE A 316 15.11 11.39 10.68
CA PHE A 316 14.04 12.38 10.79
C PHE A 316 14.59 13.80 10.95
N ALA A 317 15.63 14.01 11.76
CA ALA A 317 16.30 15.30 11.88
C ALA A 317 16.84 15.78 10.52
N HIS A 318 17.44 14.90 9.73
CA HIS A 318 17.86 15.22 8.37
C HIS A 318 16.68 15.61 7.47
N ALA A 319 15.55 14.88 7.53
CA ALA A 319 14.33 15.23 6.78
C ALA A 319 13.83 16.64 7.13
N LEU A 320 13.83 17.00 8.42
CA LEU A 320 13.46 18.35 8.87
C LEU A 320 14.44 19.43 8.35
N ASP A 321 15.73 19.12 8.29
CA ASP A 321 16.73 20.05 7.73
C ASP A 321 16.54 20.25 6.22
N VAL A 322 16.18 19.20 5.47
CA VAL A 322 15.79 19.32 4.05
C VAL A 322 14.59 20.26 3.90
N MET A 323 13.56 20.12 4.76
CA MET A 323 12.39 21.02 4.74
C MET A 323 12.79 22.48 5.05
N LYS A 324 13.65 22.72 6.05
CA LYS A 324 14.16 24.06 6.38
C LYS A 324 14.93 24.67 5.20
N GLN A 325 15.82 23.91 4.59
CA GLN A 325 16.60 24.34 3.42
C GLN A 325 15.71 24.66 2.22
N ALA A 326 14.56 23.97 2.10
CA ALA A 326 13.53 24.25 1.10
C ALA A 326 12.62 25.44 1.46
N GLY A 327 12.90 26.15 2.56
CA GLY A 327 12.21 27.37 2.98
C GLY A 327 11.04 27.17 3.92
N ALA A 328 10.85 25.98 4.50
CA ALA A 328 9.85 25.75 5.53
C ALA A 328 10.29 26.28 6.91
N THR A 329 9.31 26.72 7.72
CA THR A 329 9.50 27.01 9.14
C THR A 329 9.08 25.79 9.95
N ILE A 330 9.99 25.24 10.73
CA ILE A 330 9.71 24.11 11.63
C ILE A 330 9.22 24.64 12.97
N VAL A 331 8.12 24.06 13.47
CA VAL A 331 7.46 24.43 14.73
C VAL A 331 7.37 23.20 15.61
N GLU A 332 8.04 23.21 16.75
CA GLU A 332 8.08 22.07 17.68
C GLU A 332 6.78 21.97 18.49
N ILE A 333 6.23 20.74 18.62
CA ILE A 333 5.04 20.42 19.41
C ILE A 333 5.38 19.23 20.31
N ASP A 334 5.65 19.51 21.57
CA ASP A 334 6.23 18.53 22.50
C ASP A 334 5.19 17.57 23.09
N LYS A 335 3.92 17.95 23.15
CA LYS A 335 2.89 17.20 23.91
C LYS A 335 1.53 17.25 23.23
N LEU A 336 0.82 16.12 23.32
CA LEU A 336 -0.61 16.00 23.07
C LEU A 336 -1.29 15.47 24.33
N PRO A 337 -1.92 16.34 25.16
CA PRO A 337 -2.64 15.90 26.35
C PRO A 337 -3.77 14.92 26.00
N GLY A 338 -3.82 13.77 26.69
CA GLY A 338 -4.88 12.77 26.51
C GLY A 338 -4.60 11.75 25.40
N SER A 339 -3.43 11.76 24.76
CA SER A 339 -3.09 10.81 23.68
C SER A 339 -3.26 9.34 24.08
N ALA A 340 -2.87 8.94 25.29
CA ALA A 340 -3.05 7.57 25.78
C ALA A 340 -4.52 7.11 25.80
N ALA A 341 -5.46 8.01 26.14
CA ALA A 341 -6.88 7.69 26.16
C ALA A 341 -7.50 7.47 24.77
N ILE A 342 -6.80 7.89 23.69
CA ILE A 342 -7.26 7.64 22.31
C ILE A 342 -7.25 6.14 22.02
N GLY A 343 -6.13 5.45 22.26
CA GLY A 343 -5.99 4.00 22.00
C GLY A 343 -6.90 3.14 22.87
N ASP A 344 -7.09 3.52 24.17
CA ASP A 344 -8.04 2.82 25.05
C ASP A 344 -9.47 2.90 24.51
N ALA A 345 -9.91 4.10 24.10
CA ALA A 345 -11.23 4.31 23.53
C ALA A 345 -11.37 3.64 22.16
N GLU A 346 -10.36 3.72 21.30
CA GLU A 346 -10.30 3.05 20.00
C GLU A 346 -10.52 1.54 20.15
N THR A 347 -9.87 0.90 21.11
CA THR A 347 -10.02 -0.53 21.36
C THR A 347 -11.49 -0.95 21.59
N ILE A 348 -12.28 -0.11 22.27
CA ILE A 348 -13.72 -0.35 22.48
C ILE A 348 -14.50 -0.14 21.19
N VAL A 349 -14.17 0.92 20.44
CA VAL A 349 -14.81 1.24 19.17
C VAL A 349 -14.60 0.12 18.16
N LEU A 350 -13.35 -0.28 17.93
CA LEU A 350 -13.02 -1.32 16.95
C LEU A 350 -13.70 -2.66 17.32
N ALA A 351 -13.69 -3.07 18.59
CA ALA A 351 -14.32 -4.32 19.00
C ALA A 351 -15.83 -4.34 18.73
N THR A 352 -16.50 -3.21 18.97
CA THR A 352 -17.95 -3.11 18.82
C THR A 352 -18.36 -3.02 17.36
N GLU A 353 -17.67 -2.18 16.58
CA GLU A 353 -17.95 -2.00 15.14
C GLU A 353 -17.58 -3.23 14.33
N PHE A 354 -16.46 -3.90 14.64
CA PHE A 354 -16.04 -5.11 13.94
C PHE A 354 -17.13 -6.19 13.89
N LYS A 355 -17.77 -6.50 15.03
CA LYS A 355 -18.86 -7.48 15.06
C LYS A 355 -20.02 -7.07 14.16
N ALA A 356 -20.45 -5.82 14.24
CA ALA A 356 -21.59 -5.33 13.50
C ALA A 356 -21.32 -5.31 11.99
N ASP A 357 -20.20 -4.72 11.60
CA ASP A 357 -19.83 -4.50 10.21
C ASP A 357 -19.44 -5.80 9.51
N LEU A 358 -18.67 -6.67 10.19
CA LEU A 358 -18.31 -7.97 9.64
C LEU A 358 -19.53 -8.87 9.43
N ASN A 359 -20.47 -8.92 10.39
CA ASN A 359 -21.70 -9.68 10.21
C ASN A 359 -22.51 -9.17 9.02
N ALA A 360 -22.59 -7.84 8.84
CA ALA A 360 -23.27 -7.25 7.69
C ALA A 360 -22.57 -7.61 6.37
N TYR A 361 -21.23 -7.58 6.32
CA TYR A 361 -20.46 -7.99 5.14
C TYR A 361 -20.68 -9.50 4.83
N LEU A 362 -20.50 -10.37 5.82
CA LEU A 362 -20.62 -11.83 5.64
C LEU A 362 -22.01 -12.25 5.14
N ALA A 363 -23.06 -11.53 5.52
CA ALA A 363 -24.42 -11.76 5.00
C ALA A 363 -24.52 -11.55 3.48
N THR A 364 -23.63 -10.80 2.85
CA THR A 364 -23.62 -10.50 1.40
C THR A 364 -22.76 -11.47 0.58
N THR A 365 -22.01 -12.36 1.22
CA THR A 365 -21.09 -13.28 0.53
C THR A 365 -21.84 -14.36 -0.25
N PRO A 366 -21.23 -14.94 -1.32
CA PRO A 366 -21.85 -16.01 -2.12
C PRO A 366 -22.17 -17.26 -1.28
N PRO A 367 -23.07 -18.14 -1.73
CA PRO A 367 -23.43 -19.39 -1.02
C PRO A 367 -22.24 -20.33 -0.74
N ALA A 368 -21.15 -20.24 -1.52
CA ALA A 368 -19.94 -21.02 -1.30
C ALA A 368 -19.22 -20.66 0.03
N VAL A 369 -19.46 -19.48 0.58
CA VAL A 369 -19.01 -19.08 1.92
C VAL A 369 -20.07 -19.52 2.91
N THR A 370 -19.69 -20.36 3.87
CA THR A 370 -20.62 -20.91 4.88
C THR A 370 -20.64 -20.13 6.19
N THR A 371 -19.58 -19.37 6.47
CA THR A 371 -19.49 -18.47 7.63
C THR A 371 -20.31 -17.20 7.36
N ARG A 372 -21.35 -16.94 8.16
CA ARG A 372 -22.28 -15.82 7.98
C ARG A 372 -22.20 -14.77 9.08
N THR A 373 -21.53 -15.12 10.17
CA THR A 373 -21.37 -14.28 11.35
C THR A 373 -19.97 -14.40 11.91
N LEU A 374 -19.58 -13.48 12.77
CA LEU A 374 -18.34 -13.57 13.54
C LEU A 374 -18.29 -14.82 14.42
N ALA A 375 -19.45 -15.25 14.96
CA ALA A 375 -19.54 -16.51 15.72
C ALA A 375 -19.22 -17.74 14.85
N ASP A 376 -19.72 -17.78 13.61
CA ASP A 376 -19.40 -18.86 12.67
C ASP A 376 -17.92 -18.85 12.31
N LEU A 377 -17.32 -17.67 12.17
CA LEU A 377 -15.90 -17.51 11.86
C LEU A 377 -15.02 -18.01 13.02
N ILE A 378 -15.37 -17.67 14.27
CA ILE A 378 -14.69 -18.19 15.47
C ILE A 378 -14.77 -19.74 15.48
N ALA A 379 -15.95 -20.29 15.23
CA ALA A 379 -16.14 -21.74 15.17
C ALA A 379 -15.36 -22.38 14.00
N PHE A 380 -15.30 -21.74 12.83
CA PHE A 380 -14.52 -22.20 11.69
C PHE A 380 -13.04 -22.34 12.06
N ASN A 381 -12.45 -21.32 12.67
CA ASN A 381 -11.03 -21.32 13.07
C ASN A 381 -10.74 -22.44 14.07
N LEU A 382 -11.68 -22.73 15.00
CA LEU A 382 -11.51 -23.78 16.02
C LEU A 382 -11.65 -25.19 15.46
N HIS A 383 -12.49 -25.40 14.44
CA HIS A 383 -12.93 -26.74 14.07
C HIS A 383 -12.61 -27.18 12.65
N THR A 384 -12.42 -26.24 11.69
CA THR A 384 -12.24 -26.62 10.28
C THR A 384 -10.76 -26.72 9.90
N HIS A 385 -9.95 -25.71 10.22
CA HIS A 385 -8.53 -25.71 9.91
C HIS A 385 -7.69 -25.14 11.09
N PRO A 386 -7.84 -25.68 12.33
CA PRO A 386 -7.24 -25.06 13.52
C PRO A 386 -5.71 -24.97 13.44
N ALA A 387 -5.04 -25.96 12.87
CA ALA A 387 -3.58 -25.94 12.73
C ALA A 387 -3.08 -24.85 11.77
N ARG A 388 -3.91 -24.44 10.79
CA ARG A 388 -3.56 -23.37 9.86
C ARG A 388 -3.98 -22.02 10.40
N GLU A 389 -5.23 -21.89 10.84
CA GLU A 389 -5.79 -20.62 11.28
C GLU A 389 -5.23 -20.17 12.65
N LEU A 390 -5.07 -21.08 13.60
CA LEU A 390 -4.64 -20.77 14.96
C LEU A 390 -3.22 -21.24 15.31
N GLY A 391 -2.48 -21.79 14.34
CA GLY A 391 -1.17 -22.42 14.60
C GLY A 391 -0.07 -21.43 15.00
N LEU A 392 -0.19 -20.15 14.66
CA LEU A 392 0.80 -19.12 14.99
C LEU A 392 0.32 -18.18 16.11
N PHE A 393 -0.96 -17.82 16.13
CA PHE A 393 -1.55 -16.92 17.12
C PHE A 393 -3.06 -17.18 17.25
N GLY A 394 -3.65 -16.72 18.35
CA GLY A 394 -5.05 -16.94 18.71
C GLY A 394 -6.04 -16.03 17.96
N GLN A 395 -7.25 -15.90 18.54
CA GLN A 395 -8.35 -15.08 18.00
C GLN A 395 -9.04 -14.25 19.08
N GLU A 396 -8.32 -13.84 20.08
CA GLU A 396 -8.87 -13.17 21.28
C GLU A 396 -9.53 -11.83 20.95
N LEU A 397 -9.15 -11.14 19.85
CA LEU A 397 -9.86 -9.94 19.41
C LEU A 397 -11.23 -10.29 18.82
N PHE A 398 -11.37 -11.42 18.13
CA PHE A 398 -12.66 -11.91 17.66
C PHE A 398 -13.58 -12.25 18.83
N GLU A 399 -13.07 -12.96 19.83
CA GLU A 399 -13.82 -13.34 21.02
C GLU A 399 -14.26 -12.10 21.82
N LYS A 400 -13.36 -11.12 21.98
CA LYS A 400 -13.66 -9.82 22.59
C LYS A 400 -14.76 -9.09 21.80
N SER A 401 -14.65 -9.03 20.48
CA SER A 401 -15.65 -8.39 19.62
C SER A 401 -16.99 -9.12 19.67
N GLN A 402 -16.97 -10.46 19.67
CA GLN A 402 -18.20 -11.26 19.79
C GLN A 402 -18.95 -11.02 21.11
N ALA A 403 -18.24 -10.71 22.19
CA ALA A 403 -18.83 -10.44 23.49
C ALA A 403 -19.48 -9.03 23.60
N THR A 404 -19.28 -8.13 22.63
CA THR A 404 -19.86 -6.78 22.65
C THR A 404 -21.37 -6.80 22.50
N THR A 405 -22.05 -5.81 23.08
CA THR A 405 -23.51 -5.69 23.12
C THR A 405 -24.10 -4.93 21.92
N GLY A 406 -23.25 -4.28 21.10
CA GLY A 406 -23.62 -3.65 19.83
C GLY A 406 -23.54 -2.14 19.83
N LEU A 407 -23.89 -1.51 18.70
CA LEU A 407 -23.68 -0.09 18.40
C LEU A 407 -24.51 0.89 19.26
N GLN A 408 -25.43 0.40 20.08
CA GLN A 408 -26.21 1.23 21.03
C GLN A 408 -25.66 1.16 22.45
N ASP A 409 -24.58 0.43 22.68
CA ASP A 409 -23.94 0.34 24.01
C ASP A 409 -23.45 1.73 24.44
N PRO A 410 -23.84 2.22 25.66
CA PRO A 410 -23.38 3.51 26.16
C PRO A 410 -21.86 3.62 26.25
N ALA A 411 -21.15 2.53 26.59
CA ALA A 411 -19.68 2.54 26.67
C ALA A 411 -19.05 2.73 25.29
N TYR A 412 -19.60 2.08 24.25
CA TYR A 412 -19.17 2.29 22.87
C TYR A 412 -19.43 3.74 22.42
N LEU A 413 -20.63 4.28 22.64
CA LEU A 413 -20.97 5.64 22.22
C LEU A 413 -20.09 6.69 22.92
N GLN A 414 -19.77 6.48 24.19
CA GLN A 414 -18.84 7.33 24.94
C GLN A 414 -17.42 7.23 24.40
N ALA A 415 -16.93 6.01 24.15
CA ALA A 415 -15.61 5.77 23.60
C ALA A 415 -15.44 6.40 22.20
N LEU A 416 -16.43 6.24 21.32
CA LEU A 416 -16.44 6.85 19.98
C LEU A 416 -16.40 8.39 20.06
N ALA A 417 -17.26 8.98 20.91
CA ALA A 417 -17.27 10.43 21.09
C ALA A 417 -15.96 10.95 21.69
N LEU A 418 -15.39 10.23 22.67
CA LEU A 418 -14.13 10.60 23.33
C LEU A 418 -12.96 10.53 22.36
N SER A 419 -12.78 9.40 21.66
CA SER A 419 -11.66 9.20 20.72
C SER A 419 -11.70 10.23 19.60
N LYS A 420 -12.86 10.47 19.00
CA LYS A 420 -13.03 11.48 17.94
C LYS A 420 -12.71 12.89 18.44
N ARG A 421 -13.19 13.28 19.63
CA ARG A 421 -12.88 14.59 20.23
C ARG A 421 -11.39 14.76 20.47
N LEU A 422 -10.75 13.76 21.10
CA LEU A 422 -9.32 13.83 21.43
C LEU A 422 -8.43 13.86 20.18
N ALA A 423 -8.78 13.11 19.13
CA ALA A 423 -7.99 13.06 17.93
C ALA A 423 -8.21 14.29 17.02
N ARG A 424 -9.44 14.84 16.96
CA ARG A 424 -9.81 15.99 16.12
C ARG A 424 -9.66 17.31 16.89
N GLN A 425 -10.72 17.70 17.62
CA GLN A 425 -10.86 19.03 18.23
C GLN A 425 -9.76 19.35 19.25
N ASP A 426 -9.43 18.39 20.11
CA ASP A 426 -8.38 18.53 21.12
C ASP A 426 -6.98 18.11 20.58
N GLY A 427 -6.93 17.44 19.42
CA GLY A 427 -5.75 16.89 18.76
C GLY A 427 -5.31 17.69 17.53
N ILE A 428 -5.53 17.14 16.34
CA ILE A 428 -5.00 17.68 15.07
C ILE A 428 -5.48 19.11 14.82
N ASP A 429 -6.79 19.38 14.95
CA ASP A 429 -7.36 20.72 14.68
C ASP A 429 -6.75 21.77 15.62
N LYS A 430 -6.63 21.42 16.92
CA LYS A 430 -6.03 22.31 17.91
C LYS A 430 -4.56 22.57 17.62
N MET A 431 -3.77 21.55 17.29
CA MET A 431 -2.36 21.73 16.96
C MET A 431 -2.18 22.63 15.72
N ILE A 432 -2.94 22.36 14.64
CA ILE A 432 -2.88 23.16 13.42
C ILE A 432 -3.24 24.63 13.73
N ALA A 433 -4.33 24.87 14.46
CA ALA A 433 -4.80 26.23 14.75
C ALA A 433 -3.88 26.95 15.74
N GLN A 434 -3.48 26.32 16.86
CA GLN A 434 -2.68 26.93 17.92
C GLN A 434 -1.28 27.30 17.46
N TYR A 435 -0.65 26.44 16.66
CA TYR A 435 0.72 26.64 16.20
C TYR A 435 0.80 27.29 14.80
N HIS A 436 -0.36 27.55 14.18
CA HIS A 436 -0.48 28.13 12.84
C HIS A 436 0.37 27.36 11.82
N VAL A 437 0.23 26.05 11.76
CA VAL A 437 0.97 25.16 10.87
C VAL A 437 0.11 24.67 9.70
N ASP A 438 0.75 24.41 8.54
CA ASP A 438 0.10 23.91 7.33
C ASP A 438 -0.15 22.40 7.37
N ALA A 439 0.70 21.66 8.11
CA ALA A 439 0.59 20.22 8.35
C ALA A 439 1.43 19.83 9.57
N LEU A 440 1.20 18.60 10.06
CA LEU A 440 1.95 17.96 11.13
C LEU A 440 2.85 16.87 10.57
N VAL A 441 4.04 16.67 11.14
CA VAL A 441 4.98 15.63 10.72
C VAL A 441 5.58 14.88 11.91
N ALA A 442 5.87 13.59 11.69
CA ALA A 442 6.61 12.71 12.59
C ALA A 442 7.23 11.55 11.80
N PRO A 443 8.13 10.73 12.37
CA PRO A 443 8.48 9.44 11.78
C PRO A 443 7.23 8.56 11.73
N THR A 444 6.98 7.84 10.61
CA THR A 444 5.79 6.97 10.51
C THR A 444 5.86 5.81 11.49
N SER A 445 7.02 5.18 11.57
CA SER A 445 7.36 4.08 12.48
C SER A 445 8.87 3.90 12.53
N GLY A 446 9.37 3.01 13.39
CA GLY A 446 10.75 2.53 13.34
C GLY A 446 11.03 1.65 12.12
N PRO A 447 12.28 1.18 11.97
CA PRO A 447 12.65 0.28 10.88
C PRO A 447 11.99 -1.10 11.02
N ALA A 448 11.94 -1.86 9.93
CA ALA A 448 11.33 -3.19 9.89
C ALA A 448 11.93 -4.12 10.97
N TRP A 449 11.06 -4.73 11.80
CA TRP A 449 11.45 -5.71 12.83
C TRP A 449 11.54 -7.12 12.27
N VAL A 450 12.26 -8.00 12.95
CA VAL A 450 12.37 -9.42 12.58
C VAL A 450 11.02 -10.09 12.78
N VAL A 451 10.63 -10.96 11.86
CA VAL A 451 9.42 -11.79 12.01
C VAL A 451 9.60 -12.75 13.18
N ASP A 452 8.79 -12.59 14.22
CA ASP A 452 8.86 -13.40 15.43
C ASP A 452 7.58 -14.24 15.57
N THR A 453 7.71 -15.56 15.33
CA THR A 453 6.59 -16.51 15.43
C THR A 453 6.25 -16.91 16.86
N VAL A 454 7.04 -16.47 17.86
CA VAL A 454 6.83 -16.78 19.28
C VAL A 454 6.17 -15.61 20.00
N ASN A 455 6.67 -14.39 19.79
CA ASN A 455 6.21 -13.20 20.53
C ASN A 455 5.25 -12.30 19.73
N GLY A 456 5.20 -12.47 18.41
CA GLY A 456 4.41 -11.59 17.52
C GLY A 456 5.18 -10.34 17.09
N ASP A 457 4.47 -9.31 16.68
CA ASP A 457 5.05 -8.07 16.19
C ASP A 457 5.72 -7.23 17.29
N HIS A 458 6.84 -6.58 16.95
CA HIS A 458 7.63 -5.71 17.81
C HIS A 458 7.79 -4.31 17.19
N ALA A 459 6.68 -3.69 16.79
CA ALA A 459 6.70 -2.35 16.22
C ALA A 459 7.25 -1.31 17.20
N SER A 460 8.02 -0.34 16.70
CA SER A 460 8.40 0.86 17.43
C SER A 460 7.81 2.10 16.74
N GLY A 461 7.23 3.02 17.53
CA GLY A 461 6.50 4.19 17.04
C GLY A 461 5.08 3.84 16.59
N ASN A 462 4.16 4.79 16.69
CA ASN A 462 2.75 4.60 16.34
C ASN A 462 2.07 5.89 15.88
N THR A 463 2.72 6.66 15.03
CA THR A 463 2.21 7.93 14.49
C THR A 463 0.85 7.81 13.77
N PRO A 464 0.48 6.69 13.11
CA PRO A 464 -0.77 6.58 12.38
C PRO A 464 -2.04 6.79 13.19
N THR A 465 -2.10 6.33 14.45
CA THR A 465 -3.32 6.28 15.28
C THR A 465 -4.07 7.61 15.35
N LEU A 466 -3.35 8.72 15.53
CA LEU A 466 -4.00 10.03 15.67
C LEU A 466 -4.80 10.41 14.41
N ALA A 467 -4.21 10.23 13.21
CA ALA A 467 -4.87 10.52 11.94
C ALA A 467 -5.93 9.48 11.58
N ALA A 468 -5.73 8.22 11.96
CA ALA A 468 -6.67 7.12 11.76
C ALA A 468 -7.97 7.37 12.54
N VAL A 469 -7.87 7.57 13.85
CA VAL A 469 -9.01 7.86 14.74
C VAL A 469 -9.70 9.18 14.34
N ALA A 470 -8.94 10.22 13.98
CA ALA A 470 -9.52 11.45 13.44
C ALA A 470 -10.26 11.25 12.11
N GLY A 471 -9.86 10.27 11.30
CA GLY A 471 -10.35 10.12 9.93
C GLY A 471 -9.79 11.19 8.99
N TYR A 472 -8.60 11.73 9.28
CA TYR A 472 -7.94 12.81 8.54
C TYR A 472 -6.85 12.28 7.60
N PRO A 473 -6.45 13.02 6.53
CA PRO A 473 -5.49 12.53 5.57
C PRO A 473 -4.10 12.36 6.17
N HIS A 474 -3.45 11.26 5.81
CA HIS A 474 -2.13 10.88 6.27
C HIS A 474 -1.32 10.28 5.11
N LEU A 475 -0.19 10.90 4.81
CA LEU A 475 0.78 10.44 3.82
C LEU A 475 2.01 9.90 4.53
N SER A 476 2.46 8.70 4.14
CA SER A 476 3.82 8.24 4.45
C SER A 476 4.67 8.33 3.18
N VAL A 477 5.78 9.04 3.26
CA VAL A 477 6.75 9.21 2.17
C VAL A 477 8.15 8.80 2.65
N PRO A 478 8.97 8.10 1.85
CA PRO A 478 10.32 7.69 2.27
C PRO A 478 11.16 8.91 2.71
N MET A 479 11.81 8.83 3.88
CA MET A 479 12.69 9.89 4.38
C MET A 479 14.17 9.47 4.50
N GLY A 480 14.48 8.20 4.25
CA GLY A 480 15.81 7.62 4.34
C GLY A 480 15.77 6.17 4.77
N GLU A 481 16.89 5.67 5.27
CA GLU A 481 17.03 4.30 5.73
C GLU A 481 17.89 4.20 7.01
N VAL A 482 17.63 3.15 7.78
CA VAL A 482 18.41 2.76 8.95
C VAL A 482 18.97 1.37 8.70
N PHE A 483 20.29 1.25 8.59
CA PHE A 483 20.99 0.00 8.24
C PHE A 483 20.45 -0.69 6.97
N GLY A 484 20.09 0.11 5.94
CA GLY A 484 19.52 -0.40 4.68
C GLY A 484 18.03 -0.76 4.76
N LEU A 485 17.36 -0.46 5.86
CA LEU A 485 15.91 -0.61 6.01
C LEU A 485 15.23 0.76 5.87
N PRO A 486 14.28 0.92 4.95
CA PRO A 486 13.57 2.17 4.77
C PRO A 486 12.80 2.61 6.01
N VAL A 487 12.70 3.93 6.20
CA VAL A 487 11.83 4.59 7.17
C VAL A 487 11.10 5.74 6.50
N GLY A 488 9.86 5.98 6.92
CA GLY A 488 8.96 6.96 6.32
C GLY A 488 8.73 8.18 7.20
N LEU A 489 8.49 9.32 6.54
CA LEU A 489 7.99 10.54 7.12
C LEU A 489 6.47 10.56 6.99
N SER A 490 5.76 10.67 8.09
CA SER A 490 4.33 10.97 8.15
C SER A 490 4.08 12.47 7.95
N ILE A 491 3.13 12.78 7.06
CA ILE A 491 2.59 14.13 6.88
C ILE A 491 1.08 14.05 7.08
N VAL A 492 0.57 14.74 8.10
CA VAL A 492 -0.85 14.70 8.52
C VAL A 492 -1.46 16.08 8.34
N GLY A 493 -2.63 16.14 7.70
CA GLY A 493 -3.42 17.35 7.51
C GLY A 493 -4.67 17.40 8.37
N GLY A 494 -5.40 18.51 8.33
CA GLY A 494 -6.77 18.62 8.83
C GLY A 494 -7.76 17.89 7.92
N GLN A 495 -9.04 17.87 8.31
CA GLN A 495 -10.09 17.23 7.51
C GLN A 495 -10.15 17.84 6.09
N TRP A 496 -10.15 17.00 5.06
CA TRP A 496 -10.17 17.39 3.65
C TRP A 496 -8.92 18.13 3.14
N ASP A 497 -7.82 18.09 3.88
CA ASP A 497 -6.53 18.63 3.43
C ASP A 497 -5.74 17.66 2.50
N ASP A 498 -6.41 16.70 1.91
CA ASP A 498 -5.80 15.63 1.07
C ASP A 498 -4.86 16.20 -0.01
N ALA A 499 -5.32 17.21 -0.75
CA ALA A 499 -4.52 17.85 -1.79
C ALA A 499 -3.28 18.57 -1.21
N ARG A 500 -3.44 19.27 -0.06
CA ARG A 500 -2.33 19.97 0.62
C ARG A 500 -1.28 18.99 1.11
N VAL A 501 -1.70 17.88 1.74
CA VAL A 501 -0.80 16.83 2.25
C VAL A 501 0.01 16.22 1.12
N LEU A 502 -0.63 15.90 -0.02
CA LEU A 502 0.06 15.41 -1.21
C LEU A 502 1.04 16.43 -1.80
N GLN A 503 0.66 17.72 -1.86
CA GLN A 503 1.54 18.78 -2.34
C GLN A 503 2.78 18.94 -1.46
N LEU A 504 2.61 18.93 -0.13
CA LEU A 504 3.74 19.02 0.81
C LEU A 504 4.65 17.80 0.70
N GLY A 505 4.05 16.59 0.61
CA GLY A 505 4.79 15.36 0.40
C GLY A 505 5.57 15.35 -0.91
N TYR A 506 4.97 15.78 -2.00
CA TYR A 506 5.65 15.89 -3.29
C TYR A 506 6.81 16.89 -3.25
N ALA A 507 6.59 18.07 -2.67
CA ALA A 507 7.66 19.08 -2.54
C ALA A 507 8.82 18.57 -1.68
N PHE A 508 8.54 17.82 -0.61
CA PHE A 508 9.57 17.16 0.20
C PHE A 508 10.30 16.07 -0.58
N GLU A 509 9.57 15.16 -1.22
CA GLU A 509 10.12 14.07 -2.04
C GLU A 509 11.11 14.58 -3.10
N GLN A 510 10.72 15.64 -3.82
CA GLN A 510 11.57 16.24 -4.86
C GLN A 510 12.84 16.91 -4.28
N LYS A 511 12.79 17.41 -3.04
CA LYS A 511 13.96 18.03 -2.39
C LYS A 511 14.88 16.99 -1.77
N LEU A 512 14.34 15.94 -1.18
CA LEU A 512 15.11 14.86 -0.60
C LEU A 512 15.81 14.01 -1.68
N GLY A 513 15.12 13.70 -2.78
CA GLY A 513 15.67 12.91 -3.88
C GLY A 513 16.02 11.45 -3.51
N PHE A 514 15.47 10.94 -2.40
CA PHE A 514 15.72 9.58 -1.93
C PHE A 514 14.75 8.58 -2.58
N ALA A 515 15.28 7.45 -3.04
CA ALA A 515 14.50 6.32 -3.53
C ALA A 515 15.11 5.01 -3.03
N ALA A 516 14.40 4.32 -2.16
CA ALA A 516 14.83 3.05 -1.61
C ALA A 516 14.92 1.95 -2.70
N GLN A 517 15.96 1.11 -2.63
CA GLN A 517 16.18 0.02 -3.58
C GLN A 517 16.24 -1.32 -2.85
N PRO A 518 15.34 -2.28 -3.15
CA PRO A 518 15.35 -3.60 -2.54
C PRO A 518 16.65 -4.36 -2.80
N SER A 519 17.19 -4.98 -1.75
CA SER A 519 18.44 -5.76 -1.81
C SER A 519 18.20 -7.27 -1.77
N TYR A 520 17.00 -7.72 -1.39
CA TYR A 520 16.61 -9.14 -1.23
C TYR A 520 17.56 -9.95 -0.35
N GLN A 521 18.18 -9.30 0.63
CA GLN A 521 19.11 -9.97 1.56
C GLN A 521 18.34 -10.95 2.45
N ALA A 522 18.96 -12.11 2.74
CA ALA A 522 18.36 -13.10 3.62
C ALA A 522 18.17 -12.54 5.04
N THR A 523 19.15 -11.79 5.53
CA THR A 523 19.17 -11.13 6.85
C THR A 523 20.13 -9.94 6.84
N LEU A 524 19.99 -9.02 7.80
CA LEU A 524 20.90 -7.89 7.97
C LEU A 524 22.32 -8.28 8.42
N HIS A 525 22.51 -9.49 8.94
CA HIS A 525 23.85 -9.99 9.30
C HIS A 525 24.81 -10.03 8.12
N THR A 526 24.30 -9.99 6.90
CA THR A 526 25.12 -9.93 5.68
C THR A 526 25.53 -8.50 5.31
N VAL A 527 25.03 -7.49 6.02
CA VAL A 527 25.44 -6.09 5.81
C VAL A 527 26.81 -5.86 6.47
N PRO A 528 27.86 -5.49 5.71
CA PRO A 528 29.22 -5.39 6.25
C PRO A 528 29.35 -4.49 7.48
N ALA A 529 28.57 -3.41 7.56
CA ALA A 529 28.58 -2.48 8.69
C ALA A 529 28.11 -3.13 10.02
N VAL A 530 27.35 -4.22 9.95
CA VAL A 530 26.79 -4.91 11.12
C VAL A 530 27.50 -6.23 11.39
N GLU A 531 27.96 -6.92 10.34
CA GLU A 531 28.55 -8.26 10.45
C GLU A 531 29.75 -8.33 11.40
N ASP A 532 30.65 -7.35 11.35
CA ASP A 532 31.84 -7.31 12.20
C ASP A 532 31.50 -7.12 13.67
N LEU A 533 30.35 -6.51 14.00
CA LEU A 533 29.89 -6.34 15.38
C LEU A 533 29.43 -7.66 16.03
N PHE A 534 29.08 -8.67 15.23
CA PHE A 534 28.70 -9.99 15.72
C PHE A 534 29.89 -10.96 15.89
N ARG A 535 31.09 -10.56 15.43
CA ARG A 535 32.28 -11.35 15.64
C ARG A 535 32.85 -11.08 17.02
N PRO A 536 33.43 -12.12 17.71
CA PRO A 536 34.12 -11.89 18.95
C PRO A 536 35.27 -10.89 18.76
N PHE A 537 35.40 -9.95 19.70
CA PHE A 537 36.50 -9.00 19.68
C PHE A 537 37.81 -9.77 19.96
N THR A 538 38.66 -9.94 18.96
CA THR A 538 40.00 -10.48 19.10
C THR A 538 40.96 -9.33 19.37
N ARG A 539 41.61 -9.35 20.55
CA ARG A 539 42.63 -8.37 20.96
C ARG A 539 43.89 -8.52 20.13
#